data_c1bfa31db50f33aa426f055385c0739b
#
_entry.id   c1bfa31db50f33aa426f055385c0739b
#
_cell.length_a   1.000
_cell.length_b   1.000
_cell.length_c   1.000
_cell.angle_alpha   90.00
_cell.angle_beta   90.00
_cell.angle_gamma   90.00
#
_symmetry.space_group_name_H-M   'P 1'
#
loop_
_entity.id
_entity.type
_entity.pdbx_description
1 polymer ?
#
loop_
_entity_poly.entity_id
_entity_poly.type
_entity_poly.pdbx_seq_one_letter_code
_entity_poly.pdbx_strand_id
1 'polypeptide(L)'
;MSNAKITELGTQSIRSLLLKYAMPGIIAMTAMSLYNMVDSIFIGHGVGALALSGLTVAKPFMDICAAFGTLVGVGASSLVAIKLGEKDYRSANDILANVILLNVLLGAIIMVVGLYWLDPILYAFGASNETIVYAHEYMEIILWGNIITHIYYGLNSMLRSIGHPRISMYATILAVSLNVVLDPIFIFVMDMGVRGAALATIISQIVSVIVEMIIFLNPKEVIHFHRGIWRLRRDITMRALGIGLAPFLMHMAACFVVIVLNNQLKRYGGDMAIATFGMTNRFMFFFAMIVMGIQQGMQPIVGYNYGANLKDRMIRAFKLSVYCATCVMGILWLFGVVWPEGFIRLFTHDEVLIAQSIAPARIMLCVMFAIGFPMITGNFYTSIGMASKAIFLSLTRQVLYLIPLILCLPLLFELIGCAPIWGVWWALPISDSLSVITAAIVINRDMKKFKN
;
A
#
# COMPACT_ATOMS: atom_id res chain seq x y z
N MET A 1 -13.90 -4.82 28.94
CA MET A 1 -13.60 -3.62 28.11
C MET A 1 -13.43 -3.94 26.62
N SER A 2 -12.83 -5.07 26.27
CA SER A 2 -12.56 -5.46 24.87
C SER A 2 -13.83 -5.73 24.05
N ASN A 3 -14.81 -6.46 24.60
CA ASN A 3 -16.10 -6.70 23.93
C ASN A 3 -16.85 -5.40 23.58
N ALA A 4 -16.78 -4.37 24.43
CA ALA A 4 -17.43 -3.08 24.17
C ALA A 4 -16.86 -2.40 22.93
N LYS A 5 -15.54 -2.45 22.72
CA LYS A 5 -14.87 -1.82 21.54
C LYS A 5 -15.26 -2.49 20.23
N ILE A 6 -15.43 -3.83 20.24
CA ILE A 6 -15.87 -4.57 19.06
C ILE A 6 -17.35 -4.29 18.77
N THR A 7 -18.19 -4.23 19.80
CA THR A 7 -19.63 -3.95 19.67
C THR A 7 -19.90 -2.52 19.16
N GLU A 8 -18.99 -1.56 19.44
CA GLU A 8 -19.06 -0.21 18.90
C GLU A 8 -19.14 -0.18 17.37
N LEU A 9 -18.46 -1.11 16.67
CA LEU A 9 -18.48 -1.19 15.20
C LEU A 9 -19.89 -1.39 14.65
N GLY A 10 -20.77 -2.05 15.42
CA GLY A 10 -22.16 -2.27 15.06
C GLY A 10 -23.15 -1.21 15.61
N THR A 11 -22.77 -0.40 16.60
CA THR A 11 -23.70 0.45 17.34
C THR A 11 -23.42 1.95 17.20
N GLN A 12 -22.17 2.38 17.21
CA GLN A 12 -21.81 3.80 17.09
C GLN A 12 -22.16 4.39 15.72
N SER A 13 -22.27 5.71 15.62
CA SER A 13 -22.51 6.41 14.36
C SER A 13 -21.34 6.15 13.37
N ILE A 14 -21.67 5.92 12.11
CA ILE A 14 -20.65 5.62 11.07
C ILE A 14 -19.64 6.76 10.91
N ARG A 15 -20.09 8.03 11.07
CA ARG A 15 -19.19 9.19 10.99
C ARG A 15 -18.12 9.16 12.10
N SER A 16 -18.55 8.92 13.34
CA SER A 16 -17.66 8.81 14.50
C SER A 16 -16.70 7.63 14.35
N LEU A 17 -17.21 6.47 13.89
CA LEU A 17 -16.38 5.28 13.66
C LEU A 17 -15.34 5.53 12.56
N LEU A 18 -15.75 6.09 11.42
CA LEU A 18 -14.80 6.34 10.33
C LEU A 18 -13.70 7.31 10.77
N LEU A 19 -14.02 8.38 11.49
CA LEU A 19 -13.01 9.27 12.06
C LEU A 19 -12.09 8.54 13.05
N LYS A 20 -12.67 7.73 13.96
CA LYS A 20 -11.92 6.97 14.97
C LYS A 20 -10.91 5.97 14.36
N TYR A 21 -11.24 5.39 13.19
CA TYR A 21 -10.44 4.36 12.53
C TYR A 21 -9.60 4.91 11.38
N ALA A 22 -10.12 5.87 10.59
CA ALA A 22 -9.39 6.40 9.44
C ALA A 22 -8.30 7.40 9.85
N MET A 23 -8.54 8.26 10.85
CA MET A 23 -7.53 9.24 11.28
C MET A 23 -6.22 8.58 11.72
N PRO A 24 -6.23 7.52 12.58
CA PRO A 24 -5.02 6.77 12.88
C PRO A 24 -4.35 6.17 11.63
N GLY A 25 -5.13 5.63 10.70
CA GLY A 25 -4.63 5.09 9.44
C GLY A 25 -3.96 6.16 8.56
N ILE A 26 -4.59 7.32 8.42
CA ILE A 26 -4.04 8.46 7.67
C ILE A 26 -2.71 8.91 8.27
N ILE A 27 -2.67 9.10 9.60
CA ILE A 27 -1.45 9.53 10.29
C ILE A 27 -0.33 8.50 10.08
N ALA A 28 -0.62 7.20 10.25
CA ALA A 28 0.35 6.14 10.06
C ALA A 28 0.89 6.10 8.61
N MET A 29 0.00 6.18 7.60
CA MET A 29 0.40 6.15 6.19
C MET A 29 1.19 7.39 5.78
N THR A 30 0.81 8.57 6.27
CA THR A 30 1.56 9.81 6.04
C THR A 30 2.93 9.75 6.69
N ALA A 31 3.04 9.25 7.92
CA ALA A 31 4.31 9.07 8.61
C ALA A 31 5.24 8.11 7.85
N MET A 32 4.71 7.00 7.32
CA MET A 32 5.48 6.08 6.49
C MET A 32 5.96 6.72 5.18
N SER A 33 5.14 7.57 4.56
CA SER A 33 5.54 8.30 3.35
C SER A 33 6.69 9.28 3.60
N LEU A 34 6.60 10.04 4.70
CA LEU A 34 7.66 10.97 5.12
C LEU A 34 8.94 10.22 5.50
N TYR A 35 8.81 9.11 6.20
CA TYR A 35 9.95 8.27 6.56
C TYR A 35 10.76 7.81 5.34
N ASN A 36 10.11 7.28 4.31
CA ASN A 36 10.82 6.84 3.09
C ASN A 36 11.65 7.99 2.45
N MET A 37 11.19 9.23 2.60
CA MET A 37 11.91 10.40 2.11
C MET A 37 13.11 10.72 3.00
N VAL A 38 12.95 10.66 4.32
CA VAL A 38 14.03 10.93 5.30
C VAL A 38 15.13 9.89 5.21
N ASP A 39 14.80 8.60 5.12
CA ASP A 39 15.74 7.49 4.95
C ASP A 39 16.60 7.69 3.68
N SER A 40 15.98 8.03 2.55
CA SER A 40 16.68 8.35 1.32
C SER A 40 17.65 9.54 1.45
N ILE A 41 17.29 10.54 2.26
CA ILE A 41 18.16 11.70 2.54
C ILE A 41 19.38 11.26 3.36
N PHE A 42 19.20 10.47 4.41
CA PHE A 42 20.32 10.00 5.25
C PHE A 42 21.30 9.15 4.46
N ILE A 43 20.82 8.23 3.63
CA ILE A 43 21.67 7.38 2.80
C ILE A 43 22.40 8.20 1.72
N GLY A 44 21.69 9.12 1.07
CA GLY A 44 22.29 9.99 0.05
C GLY A 44 23.43 10.87 0.58
N HIS A 45 23.26 11.42 1.80
CA HIS A 45 24.28 12.26 2.45
C HIS A 45 25.36 11.46 3.17
N GLY A 46 25.02 10.30 3.74
CA GLY A 46 25.94 9.52 4.56
C GLY A 46 26.82 8.56 3.81
N VAL A 47 26.29 7.97 2.72
CA VAL A 47 27.01 6.94 1.95
C VAL A 47 27.32 7.40 0.53
N GLY A 48 26.46 8.24 -0.04
CA GLY A 48 26.67 8.87 -1.35
C GLY A 48 25.69 8.42 -2.44
N ALA A 49 25.88 9.00 -3.63
CA ALA A 49 24.96 8.84 -4.77
C ALA A 49 24.85 7.38 -5.28
N LEU A 50 25.97 6.63 -5.27
CA LEU A 50 25.97 5.23 -5.71
C LEU A 50 25.15 4.35 -4.77
N ALA A 51 25.22 4.59 -3.45
CA ALA A 51 24.40 3.88 -2.47
C ALA A 51 22.92 4.19 -2.65
N LEU A 52 22.55 5.46 -2.85
CA LEU A 52 21.17 5.86 -3.15
C LEU A 52 20.65 5.22 -4.43
N SER A 53 21.48 5.12 -5.46
CA SER A 53 21.17 4.41 -6.70
C SER A 53 20.97 2.91 -6.45
N GLY A 54 21.83 2.27 -5.64
CA GLY A 54 21.70 0.87 -5.23
C GLY A 54 20.37 0.60 -4.52
N LEU A 55 19.99 1.46 -3.58
CA LEU A 55 18.68 1.35 -2.91
C LEU A 55 17.50 1.52 -3.87
N THR A 56 17.62 2.43 -4.83
CA THR A 56 16.57 2.64 -5.84
C THR A 56 16.33 1.37 -6.66
N VAL A 57 17.40 0.63 -6.97
CA VAL A 57 17.35 -0.67 -7.66
C VAL A 57 16.78 -1.76 -6.74
N ALA A 58 17.11 -1.74 -5.45
CA ALA A 58 16.60 -2.70 -4.47
C ALA A 58 15.10 -2.50 -4.12
N LYS A 59 14.60 -1.26 -4.25
CA LYS A 59 13.24 -0.87 -3.86
C LYS A 59 12.12 -1.75 -4.42
N PRO A 60 12.07 -2.08 -5.73
CA PRO A 60 11.02 -2.96 -6.27
C PRO A 60 11.01 -4.34 -5.61
N PHE A 61 12.18 -4.89 -5.31
CA PHE A 61 12.28 -6.17 -4.62
C PHE A 61 11.77 -6.09 -3.17
N MET A 62 12.11 -5.02 -2.45
CA MET A 62 11.53 -4.75 -1.13
C MET A 62 10.01 -4.66 -1.17
N ASP A 63 9.46 -3.95 -2.15
CA ASP A 63 8.02 -3.78 -2.30
C ASP A 63 7.32 -5.11 -2.61
N ILE A 64 7.96 -5.99 -3.38
CA ILE A 64 7.49 -7.37 -3.60
C ILE A 64 7.49 -8.16 -2.28
N CYS A 65 8.58 -8.13 -1.51
CA CYS A 65 8.64 -8.79 -0.21
C CYS A 65 7.54 -8.27 0.74
N ALA A 66 7.34 -6.97 0.82
CA ALA A 66 6.28 -6.34 1.62
C ALA A 66 4.87 -6.72 1.15
N ALA A 67 4.67 -6.88 -0.17
CA ALA A 67 3.39 -7.30 -0.73
C ALA A 67 2.96 -8.68 -0.23
N PHE A 68 3.86 -9.63 -0.02
CA PHE A 68 3.54 -10.92 0.58
C PHE A 68 3.12 -10.80 2.05
N GLY A 69 3.74 -9.91 2.83
CA GLY A 69 3.29 -9.62 4.20
C GLY A 69 1.88 -9.02 4.23
N THR A 70 1.57 -8.12 3.30
CA THR A 70 0.22 -7.52 3.16
C THR A 70 -0.80 -8.53 2.63
N LEU A 71 -0.42 -9.48 1.78
CA LEU A 71 -1.26 -10.60 1.33
C LEU A 71 -1.91 -11.31 2.51
N VAL A 72 -1.10 -11.71 3.49
CA VAL A 72 -1.59 -12.39 4.70
C VAL A 72 -2.32 -11.42 5.61
N GLY A 73 -1.71 -10.25 5.89
CA GLY A 73 -2.22 -9.28 6.86
C GLY A 73 -3.59 -8.72 6.48
N VAL A 74 -3.77 -8.24 5.25
CA VAL A 74 -5.04 -7.66 4.77
C VAL A 74 -6.11 -8.74 4.64
N GLY A 75 -5.76 -9.92 4.11
CA GLY A 75 -6.71 -11.01 3.95
C GLY A 75 -7.26 -11.52 5.28
N ALA A 76 -6.39 -11.74 6.24
CA ALA A 76 -6.77 -12.21 7.56
C ALA A 76 -7.52 -11.14 8.37
N SER A 77 -7.10 -9.87 8.30
CA SER A 77 -7.78 -8.78 9.02
C SER A 77 -9.21 -8.57 8.53
N SER A 78 -9.47 -8.71 7.22
CA SER A 78 -10.82 -8.70 6.67
C SER A 78 -11.65 -9.88 7.18
N LEU A 79 -11.07 -11.08 7.17
CA LEU A 79 -11.75 -12.29 7.63
C LEU A 79 -12.08 -12.23 9.13
N VAL A 80 -11.15 -11.73 9.96
CA VAL A 80 -11.40 -11.51 11.41
C VAL A 80 -12.54 -10.51 11.62
N ALA A 81 -12.55 -9.38 10.90
CA ALA A 81 -13.62 -8.39 11.03
C ALA A 81 -15.01 -9.01 10.74
N ILE A 82 -15.11 -9.83 9.69
CA ILE A 82 -16.33 -10.57 9.35
C ILE A 82 -16.71 -11.53 10.49
N LYS A 83 -15.76 -12.34 10.97
CA LYS A 83 -15.99 -13.33 12.06
C LYS A 83 -16.41 -12.67 13.38
N LEU A 84 -15.85 -11.51 13.68
CA LEU A 84 -16.28 -10.71 14.85
C LEU A 84 -17.73 -10.20 14.69
N GLY A 85 -18.13 -9.82 13.48
CA GLY A 85 -19.51 -9.44 13.16
C GLY A 85 -20.48 -10.63 13.32
N GLU A 86 -20.06 -11.82 12.89
CA GLU A 86 -20.79 -13.08 13.07
C GLU A 86 -20.81 -13.55 14.53
N LYS A 87 -20.07 -12.90 15.44
CA LYS A 87 -19.82 -13.32 16.84
C LYS A 87 -19.11 -14.67 16.97
N ASP A 88 -18.41 -15.10 15.92
CA ASP A 88 -17.60 -16.33 15.89
C ASP A 88 -16.19 -16.05 16.41
N TYR A 89 -16.08 -15.83 17.71
CA TYR A 89 -14.82 -15.49 18.38
C TYR A 89 -13.78 -16.61 18.31
N ARG A 90 -14.26 -17.89 18.22
CA ARG A 90 -13.37 -19.05 18.11
C ARG A 90 -12.59 -19.01 16.78
N SER A 91 -13.31 -18.88 15.67
CA SER A 91 -12.67 -18.76 14.36
C SER A 91 -11.80 -17.51 14.25
N ALA A 92 -12.22 -16.40 14.87
CA ALA A 92 -11.42 -15.17 14.89
C ALA A 92 -10.08 -15.35 15.63
N ASN A 93 -10.03 -16.12 16.73
CA ASN A 93 -8.79 -16.49 17.42
C ASN A 93 -7.92 -17.44 16.57
N ASP A 94 -8.53 -18.45 15.91
CA ASP A 94 -7.80 -19.34 15.01
C ASP A 94 -7.14 -18.57 13.86
N ILE A 95 -7.78 -17.52 13.35
CA ILE A 95 -7.20 -16.67 12.30
C ILE A 95 -5.93 -15.95 12.80
N LEU A 96 -5.89 -15.48 14.05
CA LEU A 96 -4.71 -14.82 14.62
C LEU A 96 -3.47 -15.71 14.57
N ALA A 97 -3.59 -16.99 15.00
CA ALA A 97 -2.47 -17.91 14.93
C ALA A 97 -2.09 -18.25 13.49
N ASN A 98 -3.08 -18.42 12.60
CA ASN A 98 -2.81 -18.66 11.19
C ASN A 98 -2.06 -17.49 10.53
N VAL A 99 -2.34 -16.24 10.91
CA VAL A 99 -1.58 -15.05 10.43
C VAL A 99 -0.11 -15.19 10.76
N ILE A 100 0.23 -15.51 12.01
CA ILE A 100 1.63 -15.64 12.41
C ILE A 100 2.30 -16.81 11.69
N LEU A 101 1.67 -18.00 11.73
CA LEU A 101 2.24 -19.17 11.06
C LEU A 101 2.46 -18.97 9.57
N LEU A 102 1.50 -18.34 8.88
CA LEU A 102 1.64 -18.02 7.45
C LEU A 102 2.73 -16.97 7.18
N ASN A 103 2.80 -15.92 8.01
CA ASN A 103 3.81 -14.89 7.85
C ASN A 103 5.22 -15.43 8.12
N VAL A 104 5.38 -16.32 9.12
CA VAL A 104 6.64 -17.02 9.37
C VAL A 104 7.00 -17.91 8.18
N LEU A 105 6.06 -18.71 7.69
CA LEU A 105 6.29 -19.63 6.57
C LEU A 105 6.64 -18.87 5.28
N LEU A 106 5.81 -17.91 4.88
CA LEU A 106 6.05 -17.13 3.66
C LEU A 106 7.30 -16.24 3.80
N GLY A 107 7.49 -15.63 4.97
CA GLY A 107 8.67 -14.83 5.26
C GLY A 107 9.96 -15.65 5.17
N ALA A 108 9.94 -16.89 5.69
CA ALA A 108 11.08 -17.82 5.60
C ALA A 108 11.31 -18.27 4.15
N ILE A 109 10.28 -18.60 3.40
CA ILE A 109 10.41 -18.97 1.98
C ILE A 109 11.04 -17.82 1.18
N ILE A 110 10.52 -16.58 1.34
CA ILE A 110 11.03 -15.43 0.62
C ILE A 110 12.46 -15.10 1.06
N MET A 111 12.77 -15.24 2.35
CA MET A 111 14.13 -15.07 2.87
C MET A 111 15.10 -16.05 2.19
N VAL A 112 14.80 -17.35 2.20
CA VAL A 112 15.68 -18.37 1.61
C VAL A 112 15.81 -18.20 0.11
N VAL A 113 14.70 -18.03 -0.61
CA VAL A 113 14.68 -17.83 -2.06
C VAL A 113 15.38 -16.52 -2.43
N GLY A 114 15.07 -15.45 -1.70
CA GLY A 114 15.66 -14.13 -1.93
C GLY A 114 17.16 -14.11 -1.70
N LEU A 115 17.67 -14.72 -0.62
CA LEU A 115 19.10 -14.81 -0.36
C LEU A 115 19.83 -15.68 -1.39
N TYR A 116 19.21 -16.78 -1.83
CA TYR A 116 19.82 -17.67 -2.81
C TYR A 116 19.97 -17.04 -4.20
N TRP A 117 18.98 -16.23 -4.62
CA TRP A 117 19.01 -15.56 -5.94
C TRP A 117 19.20 -14.04 -5.83
N LEU A 118 19.79 -13.52 -4.76
CA LEU A 118 19.85 -12.09 -4.49
C LEU A 118 20.49 -11.31 -5.65
N ASP A 119 21.71 -11.66 -6.05
CA ASP A 119 22.42 -10.94 -7.12
C ASP A 119 21.70 -11.04 -8.48
N PRO A 120 21.27 -12.23 -8.95
CA PRO A 120 20.49 -12.35 -10.18
C PRO A 120 19.22 -11.47 -10.17
N ILE A 121 18.51 -11.41 -9.04
CA ILE A 121 17.31 -10.57 -8.89
C ILE A 121 17.69 -9.09 -8.99
N LEU A 122 18.71 -8.64 -8.28
CA LEU A 122 19.14 -7.24 -8.30
C LEU A 122 19.63 -6.81 -9.68
N TYR A 123 20.38 -7.66 -10.40
CA TYR A 123 20.76 -7.40 -11.79
C TYR A 123 19.54 -7.33 -12.71
N ALA A 124 18.55 -8.19 -12.52
CA ALA A 124 17.30 -8.13 -13.29
C ALA A 124 16.50 -6.83 -13.05
N PHE A 125 16.63 -6.23 -11.87
CA PHE A 125 16.05 -4.92 -11.55
C PHE A 125 16.93 -3.73 -11.98
N GLY A 126 18.09 -3.97 -12.60
CA GLY A 126 18.91 -2.95 -13.21
C GLY A 126 20.13 -2.51 -12.39
N ALA A 127 20.61 -3.35 -11.45
CA ALA A 127 21.86 -3.09 -10.78
C ALA A 127 23.03 -3.10 -11.78
N SER A 128 23.97 -2.16 -11.59
CA SER A 128 25.27 -2.15 -12.27
C SER A 128 26.32 -2.79 -11.38
N ASN A 129 27.51 -3.06 -11.94
CA ASN A 129 28.66 -3.58 -11.16
C ASN A 129 29.07 -2.63 -10.01
N GLU A 130 28.73 -1.35 -10.10
CA GLU A 130 29.05 -0.38 -9.06
C GLU A 130 27.95 -0.29 -7.99
N THR A 131 26.66 -0.43 -8.37
CA THR A 131 25.53 -0.28 -7.46
C THR A 131 25.14 -1.59 -6.77
N ILE A 132 25.54 -2.75 -7.36
CA ILE A 132 25.19 -4.07 -6.82
C ILE A 132 25.68 -4.27 -5.38
N VAL A 133 26.86 -3.77 -5.03
CA VAL A 133 27.45 -3.92 -3.71
C VAL A 133 26.51 -3.31 -2.64
N TYR A 134 26.06 -2.09 -2.86
CA TYR A 134 25.18 -1.39 -1.94
C TYR A 134 23.78 -2.02 -1.88
N ALA A 135 23.23 -2.41 -3.04
CA ALA A 135 21.94 -3.08 -3.13
C ALA A 135 21.96 -4.44 -2.44
N HIS A 136 23.03 -5.23 -2.60
CA HIS A 136 23.22 -6.52 -1.97
C HIS A 136 23.33 -6.38 -0.45
N GLU A 137 24.24 -5.53 0.03
CA GLU A 137 24.45 -5.31 1.48
C GLU A 137 23.18 -4.87 2.20
N TYR A 138 22.38 -4.01 1.58
CA TYR A 138 21.12 -3.58 2.13
C TYR A 138 20.08 -4.71 2.14
N MET A 139 19.88 -5.37 0.98
CA MET A 139 18.85 -6.38 0.81
C MET A 139 19.15 -7.67 1.58
N GLU A 140 20.40 -8.03 1.76
CA GLU A 140 20.80 -9.17 2.59
C GLU A 140 20.23 -9.04 4.00
N ILE A 141 20.41 -7.90 4.66
CA ILE A 141 19.91 -7.64 6.01
C ILE A 141 18.37 -7.58 6.03
N ILE A 142 17.75 -6.91 5.05
CA ILE A 142 16.29 -6.85 4.93
C ILE A 142 15.70 -8.27 4.78
N LEU A 143 16.34 -9.14 3.99
CA LEU A 143 15.88 -10.52 3.81
C LEU A 143 16.01 -11.35 5.09
N TRP A 144 17.11 -11.20 5.85
CA TRP A 144 17.23 -11.83 7.17
C TRP A 144 16.12 -11.37 8.13
N GLY A 145 15.74 -10.11 8.08
CA GLY A 145 14.65 -9.54 8.87
C GLY A 145 13.25 -9.78 8.30
N ASN A 146 13.12 -10.40 7.12
CA ASN A 146 11.86 -10.47 6.38
C ASN A 146 10.71 -11.16 7.14
N ILE A 147 11.01 -12.17 7.97
CA ILE A 147 10.02 -12.82 8.85
C ILE A 147 9.41 -11.80 9.81
N ILE A 148 10.23 -10.95 10.41
CA ILE A 148 9.79 -9.88 11.33
C ILE A 148 8.92 -8.87 10.60
N THR A 149 9.34 -8.45 9.42
CA THR A 149 8.59 -7.53 8.56
C THR A 149 7.19 -8.08 8.25
N HIS A 150 7.08 -9.36 7.92
CA HIS A 150 5.80 -10.01 7.64
C HIS A 150 4.91 -10.08 8.88
N ILE A 151 5.47 -10.46 10.04
CA ILE A 151 4.73 -10.49 11.33
C ILE A 151 4.24 -9.08 11.67
N TYR A 152 5.07 -8.05 11.51
CA TYR A 152 4.70 -6.65 11.72
C TYR A 152 3.48 -6.26 10.88
N TYR A 153 3.50 -6.48 9.55
CA TYR A 153 2.34 -6.16 8.70
C TYR A 153 1.09 -6.95 9.07
N GLY A 154 1.26 -8.22 9.43
CA GLY A 154 0.17 -9.10 9.85
C GLY A 154 -0.51 -8.62 11.14
N LEU A 155 0.26 -8.44 12.22
CA LEU A 155 -0.25 -8.01 13.52
C LEU A 155 -0.82 -6.60 13.48
N ASN A 156 -0.14 -5.68 12.78
CA ASN A 156 -0.60 -4.30 12.61
C ASN A 156 -1.99 -4.24 11.96
N SER A 157 -2.22 -5.06 10.92
CA SER A 157 -3.52 -5.16 10.26
C SER A 157 -4.59 -5.78 11.17
N MET A 158 -4.21 -6.80 11.95
CA MET A 158 -5.10 -7.46 12.92
C MET A 158 -5.55 -6.50 14.02
N LEU A 159 -4.63 -5.67 14.58
CA LEU A 159 -4.96 -4.68 15.63
C LEU A 159 -6.09 -3.74 15.21
N ARG A 160 -6.08 -3.29 13.96
CA ARG A 160 -7.17 -2.43 13.44
C ARG A 160 -8.51 -3.16 13.45
N SER A 161 -8.52 -4.42 13.04
CA SER A 161 -9.76 -5.22 12.92
C SER A 161 -10.37 -5.61 14.26
N ILE A 162 -9.56 -5.72 15.31
CA ILE A 162 -10.03 -6.06 16.66
C ILE A 162 -10.37 -4.84 17.54
N GLY A 163 -10.41 -3.65 16.95
CA GLY A 163 -10.85 -2.44 17.67
C GLY A 163 -9.72 -1.59 18.26
N HIS A 164 -8.47 -1.80 17.85
CA HIS A 164 -7.30 -1.06 18.34
C HIS A 164 -6.58 -0.22 17.25
N PRO A 165 -7.29 0.64 16.47
CA PRO A 165 -6.65 1.40 15.38
C PRO A 165 -5.59 2.38 15.89
N ARG A 166 -5.77 2.95 17.10
CA ARG A 166 -4.77 3.85 17.71
C ARG A 166 -3.49 3.13 18.09
N ILE A 167 -3.60 1.88 18.57
CA ILE A 167 -2.41 1.10 18.92
C ILE A 167 -1.63 0.73 17.66
N SER A 168 -2.32 0.32 16.59
CA SER A 168 -1.71 0.10 15.28
C SER A 168 -0.97 1.35 14.78
N MET A 169 -1.56 2.53 14.91
CA MET A 169 -0.91 3.81 14.58
C MET A 169 0.34 4.06 15.45
N TYR A 170 0.22 3.91 16.76
CA TYR A 170 1.37 4.13 17.66
C TYR A 170 2.51 3.15 17.39
N ALA A 171 2.20 1.88 17.09
CA ALA A 171 3.20 0.90 16.68
C ALA A 171 3.93 1.33 15.39
N THR A 172 3.18 1.82 14.39
CA THR A 172 3.77 2.34 13.16
C THR A 172 4.61 3.60 13.40
N ILE A 173 4.10 4.56 14.18
CA ILE A 173 4.86 5.78 14.52
C ILE A 173 6.12 5.44 15.31
N LEU A 174 6.04 4.49 16.24
CA LEU A 174 7.19 4.02 17.00
C LEU A 174 8.26 3.43 16.08
N ALA A 175 7.87 2.55 15.13
CA ALA A 175 8.79 1.98 14.16
C ALA A 175 9.47 3.08 13.33
N VAL A 176 8.68 4.02 12.79
CA VAL A 176 9.18 5.14 11.99
C VAL A 176 10.11 6.04 12.81
N SER A 177 9.69 6.46 14.00
CA SER A 177 10.49 7.37 14.85
C SER A 177 11.78 6.73 15.29
N LEU A 178 11.74 5.46 15.70
CA LEU A 178 12.93 4.73 16.11
C LEU A 178 13.91 4.54 14.95
N ASN A 179 13.42 4.25 13.76
CA ASN A 179 14.25 4.14 12.58
C ASN A 179 14.92 5.47 12.23
N VAL A 180 14.19 6.59 12.20
CA VAL A 180 14.75 7.95 11.97
C VAL A 180 15.85 8.32 12.98
N VAL A 181 15.77 7.81 14.22
CA VAL A 181 16.80 8.01 15.24
C VAL A 181 17.97 7.05 15.06
N LEU A 182 17.73 5.80 14.71
CA LEU A 182 18.77 4.78 14.56
C LEU A 182 19.56 4.94 13.25
N ASP A 183 18.95 5.41 12.17
CA ASP A 183 19.61 5.61 10.88
C ASP A 183 20.88 6.48 11.02
N PRO A 184 20.84 7.70 11.54
CA PRO A 184 22.05 8.50 11.69
C PRO A 184 23.07 7.88 12.65
N ILE A 185 22.64 7.15 13.66
CA ILE A 185 23.56 6.47 14.58
C ILE A 185 24.32 5.37 13.83
N PHE A 186 23.64 4.52 13.11
CA PHE A 186 24.26 3.39 12.42
C PHE A 186 25.02 3.83 11.17
N ILE A 187 24.49 4.80 10.42
CA ILE A 187 25.12 5.27 9.17
C ILE A 187 26.35 6.13 9.47
N PHE A 188 26.23 7.14 10.36
CA PHE A 188 27.29 8.15 10.54
C PHE A 188 28.20 7.86 11.75
N VAL A 189 27.61 7.45 12.92
CA VAL A 189 28.39 7.26 14.15
C VAL A 189 29.09 5.91 14.16
N MET A 190 28.40 4.85 13.71
CA MET A 190 28.97 3.50 13.65
C MET A 190 29.61 3.16 12.29
N ASP A 191 29.52 4.07 11.32
CA ASP A 191 30.11 3.92 9.95
C ASP A 191 29.70 2.64 9.23
N MET A 192 28.45 2.20 9.46
CA MET A 192 27.92 0.97 8.87
C MET A 192 27.33 1.16 7.46
N GLY A 193 27.26 2.38 6.96
CA GLY A 193 26.75 2.69 5.64
C GLY A 193 25.32 2.17 5.40
N VAL A 194 25.06 1.59 4.22
CA VAL A 194 23.72 1.04 3.87
C VAL A 194 23.28 -0.14 4.76
N ARG A 195 24.23 -0.90 5.29
CA ARG A 195 23.94 -1.97 6.26
C ARG A 195 23.32 -1.41 7.53
N GLY A 196 23.80 -0.23 7.97
CA GLY A 196 23.24 0.49 9.12
C GLY A 196 21.78 0.85 8.94
N ALA A 197 21.41 1.40 7.79
CA ALA A 197 20.01 1.73 7.46
C ALA A 197 19.11 0.48 7.46
N ALA A 198 19.57 -0.62 6.87
CA ALA A 198 18.83 -1.88 6.89
C ALA A 198 18.61 -2.42 8.30
N LEU A 199 19.65 -2.40 9.15
CA LEU A 199 19.57 -2.81 10.56
C LEU A 199 18.63 -1.92 11.36
N ALA A 200 18.68 -0.60 11.17
CA ALA A 200 17.77 0.34 11.82
C ALA A 200 16.31 0.00 11.50
N THR A 201 16.02 -0.31 10.24
CA THR A 201 14.69 -0.73 9.81
C THR A 201 14.23 -2.00 10.54
N ILE A 202 15.05 -3.05 10.56
CA ILE A 202 14.67 -4.33 11.19
C ILE A 202 14.53 -4.19 12.71
N ILE A 203 15.44 -3.49 13.38
CA ILE A 203 15.36 -3.25 14.84
C ILE A 203 14.09 -2.48 15.19
N SER A 204 13.77 -1.44 14.42
CA SER A 204 12.56 -0.65 14.64
C SER A 204 11.28 -1.47 14.47
N GLN A 205 11.26 -2.38 13.50
CA GLN A 205 10.15 -3.32 13.32
C GLN A 205 10.07 -4.36 14.44
N ILE A 206 11.20 -4.89 14.93
CA ILE A 206 11.22 -5.81 16.09
C ILE A 206 10.58 -5.16 17.31
N VAL A 207 10.98 -3.92 17.64
CA VAL A 207 10.40 -3.19 18.79
C VAL A 207 8.89 -2.99 18.59
N SER A 208 8.46 -2.65 17.39
CA SER A 208 7.03 -2.49 17.08
C SER A 208 6.27 -3.82 17.22
N VAL A 209 6.82 -4.92 16.70
CA VAL A 209 6.22 -6.27 16.85
C VAL A 209 6.10 -6.66 18.32
N ILE A 210 7.09 -6.35 19.17
CA ILE A 210 7.00 -6.62 20.60
C ILE A 210 5.80 -5.89 21.22
N VAL A 211 5.61 -4.61 20.91
CA VAL A 211 4.47 -3.82 21.39
C VAL A 211 3.14 -4.42 20.91
N GLU A 212 3.05 -4.81 19.64
CA GLU A 212 1.86 -5.44 19.07
C GLU A 212 1.57 -6.81 19.74
N MET A 213 2.60 -7.62 19.95
CA MET A 213 2.49 -8.93 20.62
C MET A 213 1.98 -8.82 22.06
N ILE A 214 2.40 -7.81 22.82
CA ILE A 214 1.93 -7.59 24.22
C ILE A 214 0.39 -7.48 24.26
N ILE A 215 -0.23 -6.85 23.26
CA ILE A 215 -1.69 -6.74 23.19
C ILE A 215 -2.35 -8.13 22.99
N PHE A 216 -1.82 -8.91 22.05
CA PHE A 216 -2.34 -10.24 21.75
C PHE A 216 -2.01 -11.30 22.81
N LEU A 217 -1.03 -11.05 23.67
CA LEU A 217 -0.73 -11.91 24.83
C LEU A 217 -1.64 -11.62 26.04
N ASN A 218 -2.42 -10.53 26.01
CA ASN A 218 -3.29 -10.16 27.11
C ASN A 218 -4.58 -11.02 27.08
N PRO A 219 -4.83 -11.91 28.08
CA PRO A 219 -6.02 -12.76 28.11
C PRO A 219 -7.36 -12.01 28.26
N LYS A 220 -7.30 -10.71 28.59
CA LYS A 220 -8.49 -9.84 28.68
C LYS A 220 -9.01 -9.38 27.32
N GLU A 221 -8.20 -9.52 26.27
CA GLU A 221 -8.63 -9.24 24.91
C GLU A 221 -9.46 -10.38 24.36
N VAL A 222 -10.45 -10.04 23.51
CA VAL A 222 -11.35 -11.06 22.89
C VAL A 222 -10.57 -11.95 21.95
N ILE A 223 -9.61 -11.37 21.23
CA ILE A 223 -8.70 -12.08 20.34
C ILE A 223 -7.31 -12.04 20.96
N HIS A 224 -6.85 -13.20 21.42
CA HIS A 224 -5.57 -13.34 22.11
C HIS A 224 -4.96 -14.72 21.86
N PHE A 225 -3.65 -14.85 22.07
CA PHE A 225 -2.97 -16.12 21.98
C PHE A 225 -3.32 -17.02 23.16
N HIS A 226 -3.67 -18.28 22.87
CA HIS A 226 -3.86 -19.32 23.85
C HIS A 226 -3.35 -20.67 23.33
N ARG A 227 -3.12 -21.61 24.26
CA ARG A 227 -2.69 -22.96 23.88
C ARG A 227 -3.78 -23.65 23.06
N GLY A 228 -3.43 -24.20 21.91
CA GLY A 228 -4.36 -24.94 21.04
C GLY A 228 -4.77 -24.26 19.74
N ILE A 229 -4.48 -22.95 19.56
CA ILE A 229 -4.75 -22.26 18.29
C ILE A 229 -3.63 -22.46 17.25
N TRP A 230 -2.46 -22.96 17.65
CA TRP A 230 -1.27 -23.10 16.81
C TRP A 230 -1.39 -24.26 15.80
N ARG A 231 -2.45 -24.22 14.98
CA ARG A 231 -2.70 -25.19 13.91
C ARG A 231 -3.04 -24.45 12.65
N LEU A 232 -2.30 -24.71 11.57
CA LEU A 232 -2.59 -24.14 10.26
C LEU A 232 -3.89 -24.77 9.74
N ARG A 233 -4.97 -24.01 9.72
CA ARG A 233 -6.27 -24.44 9.21
C ARG A 233 -6.39 -24.08 7.75
N ARG A 234 -6.48 -25.09 6.89
CA ARG A 234 -6.54 -24.92 5.44
C ARG A 234 -7.71 -24.03 4.98
N ASP A 235 -8.89 -24.19 5.60
CA ASP A 235 -10.08 -23.41 5.29
C ASP A 235 -9.88 -21.90 5.57
N ILE A 236 -9.28 -21.56 6.71
CA ILE A 236 -8.94 -20.17 7.08
C ILE A 236 -7.83 -19.64 6.18
N THR A 237 -6.76 -20.41 5.99
CA THR A 237 -5.61 -20.06 5.17
C THR A 237 -6.02 -19.71 3.74
N MET A 238 -6.77 -20.59 3.07
CA MET A 238 -7.17 -20.37 1.68
C MET A 238 -8.11 -19.17 1.53
N ARG A 239 -9.01 -18.94 2.50
CA ARG A 239 -9.87 -17.76 2.48
C ARG A 239 -9.07 -16.46 2.71
N ALA A 240 -8.18 -16.43 3.69
CA ALA A 240 -7.34 -15.27 3.97
C ALA A 240 -6.45 -14.94 2.77
N LEU A 241 -5.74 -15.92 2.21
CA LEU A 241 -4.91 -15.71 1.02
C LEU A 241 -5.74 -15.27 -0.19
N GLY A 242 -6.94 -15.87 -0.40
CA GLY A 242 -7.84 -15.48 -1.48
C GLY A 242 -8.28 -14.01 -1.38
N ILE A 243 -8.61 -13.53 -0.18
CA ILE A 243 -8.98 -12.12 0.04
C ILE A 243 -7.77 -11.19 -0.14
N GLY A 244 -6.63 -11.56 0.41
CA GLY A 244 -5.40 -10.76 0.34
C GLY A 244 -4.75 -10.75 -1.05
N LEU A 245 -5.15 -11.67 -1.94
CA LEU A 245 -4.59 -11.73 -3.31
C LEU A 245 -4.89 -10.46 -4.11
N ALA A 246 -6.01 -9.77 -3.86
CA ALA A 246 -6.36 -8.54 -4.56
C ALA A 246 -5.34 -7.40 -4.31
N PRO A 247 -5.06 -6.98 -3.07
CA PRO A 247 -4.03 -5.97 -2.81
C PRO A 247 -2.62 -6.44 -3.22
N PHE A 248 -2.30 -7.72 -3.06
CA PHE A 248 -1.03 -8.29 -3.53
C PHE A 248 -0.84 -8.11 -5.04
N LEU A 249 -1.80 -8.56 -5.84
CA LEU A 249 -1.75 -8.41 -7.30
C LEU A 249 -1.76 -6.95 -7.74
N MET A 250 -2.43 -6.07 -7.00
CA MET A 250 -2.40 -4.63 -7.25
C MET A 250 -0.97 -4.07 -7.09
N HIS A 251 -0.26 -4.45 -6.03
CA HIS A 251 1.13 -4.03 -5.81
C HIS A 251 2.07 -4.57 -6.90
N MET A 252 1.92 -5.85 -7.26
CA MET A 252 2.70 -6.47 -8.34
C MET A 252 2.46 -5.77 -9.68
N ALA A 253 1.19 -5.52 -10.01
CA ALA A 253 0.82 -4.80 -11.23
C ALA A 253 1.36 -3.37 -11.26
N ALA A 254 1.36 -2.67 -10.12
CA ALA A 254 1.91 -1.31 -10.03
C ALA A 254 3.41 -1.28 -10.34
N CYS A 255 4.20 -2.23 -9.83
CA CYS A 255 5.62 -2.36 -10.15
C CYS A 255 5.83 -2.58 -11.66
N PHE A 256 5.04 -3.48 -12.25
CA PHE A 256 5.14 -3.78 -13.68
C PHE A 256 4.74 -2.58 -14.56
N VAL A 257 3.67 -1.88 -14.20
CA VAL A 257 3.24 -0.66 -14.90
C VAL A 257 4.33 0.41 -14.92
N VAL A 258 5.00 0.64 -13.79
CA VAL A 258 6.09 1.64 -13.72
C VAL A 258 7.23 1.29 -14.69
N ILE A 259 7.59 0.01 -14.82
CA ILE A 259 8.61 -0.45 -15.76
C ILE A 259 8.18 -0.15 -17.21
N VAL A 260 6.96 -0.56 -17.58
CA VAL A 260 6.42 -0.34 -18.94
C VAL A 260 6.33 1.15 -19.25
N LEU A 261 5.81 1.93 -18.30
CA LEU A 261 5.63 3.37 -18.47
C LEU A 261 6.98 4.09 -18.63
N ASN A 262 7.97 3.80 -17.79
CA ASN A 262 9.29 4.38 -17.88
C ASN A 262 9.97 4.06 -19.22
N ASN A 263 9.82 2.83 -19.73
CA ASN A 263 10.34 2.45 -21.04
C ASN A 263 9.70 3.26 -22.17
N GLN A 264 8.39 3.48 -22.14
CA GLN A 264 7.70 4.27 -23.15
C GLN A 264 8.03 5.77 -23.04
N LEU A 265 8.12 6.31 -21.82
CA LEU A 265 8.53 7.68 -21.57
C LEU A 265 9.95 7.94 -22.09
N LYS A 266 10.89 6.98 -21.81
CA LYS A 266 12.26 7.06 -22.32
C LYS A 266 12.30 7.05 -23.83
N ARG A 267 11.51 6.15 -24.45
CA ARG A 267 11.48 5.99 -25.91
C ARG A 267 10.98 7.23 -26.64
N TYR A 268 9.92 7.87 -26.14
CA TYR A 268 9.22 8.96 -26.84
C TYR A 268 9.49 10.36 -26.30
N GLY A 269 9.97 10.49 -25.06
CA GLY A 269 10.16 11.76 -24.39
C GLY A 269 11.51 11.94 -23.69
N GLY A 270 12.35 10.89 -23.69
CA GLY A 270 13.67 10.95 -23.07
C GLY A 270 13.66 11.12 -21.55
N ASP A 271 14.80 11.51 -20.99
CA ASP A 271 14.99 11.62 -19.54
C ASP A 271 14.13 12.72 -18.89
N MET A 272 13.81 13.78 -19.64
CA MET A 272 12.93 14.88 -19.18
C MET A 272 11.50 14.37 -18.91
N ALA A 273 10.98 13.47 -19.74
CA ALA A 273 9.67 12.89 -19.53
C ALA A 273 9.65 11.95 -18.30
N ILE A 274 10.72 11.20 -18.07
CA ILE A 274 10.86 10.37 -16.87
C ILE A 274 10.92 11.24 -15.61
N ALA A 275 11.67 12.34 -15.64
CA ALA A 275 11.75 13.28 -14.52
C ALA A 275 10.37 13.91 -14.22
N THR A 276 9.65 14.34 -15.26
CA THR A 276 8.27 14.87 -15.14
C THR A 276 7.33 13.88 -14.50
N PHE A 277 7.35 12.63 -14.98
CA PHE A 277 6.55 11.55 -14.40
C PHE A 277 6.92 11.31 -12.94
N GLY A 278 8.22 11.24 -12.63
CA GLY A 278 8.72 11.00 -11.28
C GLY A 278 8.24 12.05 -10.28
N MET A 279 8.31 13.33 -10.61
CA MET A 279 7.83 14.44 -9.77
C MET A 279 6.32 14.37 -9.57
N THR A 280 5.56 14.21 -10.64
CA THR A 280 4.09 14.14 -10.60
C THR A 280 3.62 12.91 -9.82
N ASN A 281 4.25 11.76 -10.03
CA ASN A 281 3.92 10.50 -9.33
C ASN A 281 4.19 10.58 -7.82
N ARG A 282 5.28 11.23 -7.38
CA ARG A 282 5.55 11.44 -5.95
C ARG A 282 4.46 12.29 -5.29
N PHE A 283 4.01 13.32 -5.97
CA PHE A 283 2.92 14.17 -5.50
C PHE A 283 1.59 13.38 -5.41
N MET A 284 1.27 12.62 -6.44
CA MET A 284 0.10 11.72 -6.45
C MET A 284 0.15 10.68 -5.32
N PHE A 285 1.33 10.08 -5.09
CA PHE A 285 1.53 9.05 -4.07
C PHE A 285 1.25 9.56 -2.65
N PHE A 286 1.61 10.80 -2.34
CA PHE A 286 1.31 11.41 -1.05
C PHE A 286 -0.21 11.42 -0.77
N PHE A 287 -1.04 11.85 -1.72
CA PHE A 287 -2.50 11.86 -1.56
C PHE A 287 -3.09 10.43 -1.59
N ALA A 288 -2.51 9.55 -2.38
CA ALA A 288 -2.90 8.13 -2.38
C ALA A 288 -2.69 7.49 -1.00
N MET A 289 -1.62 7.84 -0.27
CA MET A 289 -1.40 7.37 1.10
C MET A 289 -2.50 7.80 2.07
N ILE A 290 -3.03 9.02 1.92
CA ILE A 290 -4.18 9.49 2.71
C ILE A 290 -5.42 8.63 2.42
N VAL A 291 -5.70 8.35 1.14
CA VAL A 291 -6.81 7.47 0.74
C VAL A 291 -6.60 6.05 1.26
N MET A 292 -5.38 5.52 1.25
CA MET A 292 -5.06 4.22 1.86
C MET A 292 -5.32 4.21 3.37
N GLY A 293 -5.06 5.31 4.07
CA GLY A 293 -5.46 5.47 5.47
C GLY A 293 -6.98 5.40 5.68
N ILE A 294 -7.76 6.02 4.79
CA ILE A 294 -9.24 5.92 4.79
C ILE A 294 -9.68 4.47 4.54
N GLN A 295 -9.06 3.77 3.60
CA GLN A 295 -9.33 2.36 3.31
C GLN A 295 -9.08 1.47 4.53
N GLN A 296 -7.96 1.66 5.22
CA GLN A 296 -7.63 0.92 6.44
C GLN A 296 -8.62 1.16 7.56
N GLY A 297 -9.17 2.38 7.66
CA GLY A 297 -10.23 2.70 8.61
C GLY A 297 -11.60 2.12 8.23
N MET A 298 -11.93 2.10 6.94
CA MET A 298 -13.18 1.55 6.42
C MET A 298 -13.26 0.02 6.58
N GLN A 299 -12.15 -0.68 6.35
CA GLN A 299 -12.09 -2.15 6.28
C GLN A 299 -12.71 -2.85 7.49
N PRO A 300 -12.35 -2.59 8.77
CA PRO A 300 -12.94 -3.23 9.92
C PRO A 300 -14.42 -2.88 10.11
N ILE A 301 -14.82 -1.64 9.77
CA ILE A 301 -16.21 -1.19 9.89
C ILE A 301 -17.10 -1.95 8.90
N VAL A 302 -16.69 -2.02 7.65
CA VAL A 302 -17.43 -2.71 6.59
C VAL A 302 -17.45 -4.22 6.84
N GLY A 303 -16.30 -4.84 7.16
CA GLY A 303 -16.21 -6.28 7.43
C GLY A 303 -17.08 -6.73 8.59
N TYR A 304 -17.03 -6.01 9.73
CA TYR A 304 -17.87 -6.29 10.89
C TYR A 304 -19.36 -6.18 10.58
N ASN A 305 -19.80 -5.05 9.96
CA ASN A 305 -21.22 -4.83 9.65
C ASN A 305 -21.73 -5.83 8.59
N TYR A 306 -20.87 -6.28 7.68
CA TYR A 306 -21.19 -7.36 6.75
C TYR A 306 -21.42 -8.68 7.50
N GLY A 307 -20.50 -9.10 8.37
CA GLY A 307 -20.63 -10.31 9.20
C GLY A 307 -21.83 -10.26 10.15
N ALA A 308 -22.15 -9.09 10.70
CA ALA A 308 -23.33 -8.87 11.54
C ALA A 308 -24.65 -8.71 10.76
N ASN A 309 -24.63 -8.83 9.43
CA ASN A 309 -25.78 -8.60 8.52
C ASN A 309 -26.42 -7.22 8.63
N LEU A 310 -25.64 -6.21 9.04
CA LEU A 310 -26.06 -4.80 9.15
C LEU A 310 -25.80 -4.07 7.81
N LYS A 311 -26.50 -4.48 6.77
CA LYS A 311 -26.27 -4.04 5.37
C LYS A 311 -26.33 -2.52 5.21
N ASP A 312 -27.30 -1.83 5.85
CA ASP A 312 -27.42 -0.37 5.76
C ASP A 312 -26.20 0.37 6.33
N ARG A 313 -25.67 -0.13 7.45
CA ARG A 313 -24.48 0.46 8.06
C ARG A 313 -23.24 0.26 7.20
N MET A 314 -23.08 -0.95 6.64
CA MET A 314 -22.02 -1.30 5.68
C MET A 314 -22.05 -0.33 4.48
N ILE A 315 -23.23 -0.13 3.86
CA ILE A 315 -23.40 0.77 2.70
C ILE A 315 -23.13 2.23 3.09
N ARG A 316 -23.56 2.68 4.27
CA ARG A 316 -23.28 4.05 4.76
C ARG A 316 -21.77 4.26 4.97
N ALA A 317 -21.07 3.27 5.54
CA ALA A 317 -19.61 3.33 5.71
C ALA A 317 -18.89 3.44 4.36
N PHE A 318 -19.27 2.62 3.39
CA PHE A 318 -18.74 2.70 2.02
C PHE A 318 -18.96 4.09 1.40
N LYS A 319 -20.21 4.59 1.39
CA LYS A 319 -20.52 5.90 0.78
C LYS A 319 -19.76 7.05 1.43
N LEU A 320 -19.65 7.04 2.77
CA LEU A 320 -18.91 8.07 3.49
C LEU A 320 -17.41 8.01 3.17
N SER A 321 -16.83 6.81 3.08
CA SER A 321 -15.42 6.62 2.69
C SER A 321 -15.17 7.08 1.26
N VAL A 322 -16.08 6.80 0.32
CA VAL A 322 -16.00 7.32 -1.06
C VAL A 322 -16.02 8.85 -1.04
N TYR A 323 -16.94 9.45 -0.31
CA TYR A 323 -17.01 10.92 -0.21
C TYR A 323 -15.71 11.52 0.32
N CYS A 324 -15.17 11.00 1.43
CA CYS A 324 -13.90 11.46 2.00
C CYS A 324 -12.73 11.29 1.02
N ALA A 325 -12.63 10.13 0.36
CA ALA A 325 -11.56 9.88 -0.61
C ALA A 325 -11.68 10.80 -1.83
N THR A 326 -12.90 11.04 -2.33
CA THR A 326 -13.14 11.97 -3.44
C THR A 326 -12.79 13.41 -3.06
N CYS A 327 -13.07 13.85 -1.83
CA CYS A 327 -12.64 15.17 -1.34
C CYS A 327 -11.11 15.29 -1.30
N VAL A 328 -10.41 14.29 -0.77
CA VAL A 328 -8.94 14.27 -0.72
C VAL A 328 -8.34 14.32 -2.12
N MET A 329 -8.83 13.46 -3.03
CA MET A 329 -8.35 13.44 -4.41
C MET A 329 -8.79 14.67 -5.21
N GLY A 330 -9.92 15.28 -4.85
CA GLY A 330 -10.38 16.56 -5.40
C GLY A 330 -9.45 17.73 -5.03
N ILE A 331 -8.90 17.73 -3.83
CA ILE A 331 -7.86 18.70 -3.42
C ILE A 331 -6.60 18.52 -4.27
N LEU A 332 -6.13 17.29 -4.45
CA LEU A 332 -5.01 16.98 -5.33
C LEU A 332 -5.26 17.47 -6.76
N TRP A 333 -6.45 17.16 -7.29
CA TRP A 333 -6.86 17.60 -8.62
C TRP A 333 -6.85 19.12 -8.75
N LEU A 334 -7.40 19.83 -7.77
CA LEU A 334 -7.44 21.30 -7.77
C LEU A 334 -6.03 21.89 -7.82
N PHE A 335 -5.13 21.44 -6.95
CA PHE A 335 -3.73 21.89 -6.98
C PHE A 335 -3.02 21.53 -8.28
N GLY A 336 -3.20 20.30 -8.76
CA GLY A 336 -2.51 19.81 -9.96
C GLY A 336 -2.97 20.45 -11.26
N VAL A 337 -4.25 20.81 -11.39
CA VAL A 337 -4.81 21.44 -12.59
C VAL A 337 -4.67 22.96 -12.56
N VAL A 338 -4.94 23.60 -11.40
CA VAL A 338 -4.92 25.06 -11.26
C VAL A 338 -3.50 25.58 -11.11
N TRP A 339 -2.67 24.91 -10.31
CA TRP A 339 -1.32 25.39 -9.97
C TRP A 339 -0.23 24.31 -10.08
N PRO A 340 -0.08 23.65 -11.25
CA PRO A 340 0.92 22.58 -11.44
C PRO A 340 2.35 23.09 -11.26
N GLU A 341 2.64 24.32 -11.67
CA GLU A 341 3.94 24.95 -11.51
C GLU A 341 4.38 24.99 -10.03
N GLY A 342 3.46 25.30 -9.11
CA GLY A 342 3.78 25.42 -7.69
C GLY A 342 4.26 24.12 -7.06
N PHE A 343 3.64 22.98 -7.37
CA PHE A 343 4.13 21.71 -6.83
C PHE A 343 5.39 21.22 -7.56
N ILE A 344 5.55 21.49 -8.87
CA ILE A 344 6.75 21.12 -9.63
C ILE A 344 7.98 21.87 -9.08
N ARG A 345 7.83 23.17 -8.76
CA ARG A 345 8.89 23.98 -8.12
C ARG A 345 9.35 23.48 -6.75
N LEU A 346 8.58 22.63 -6.08
CA LEU A 346 9.03 21.97 -4.86
C LEU A 346 10.13 20.91 -5.11
N PHE A 347 10.23 20.39 -6.34
CA PHE A 347 11.17 19.33 -6.70
C PHE A 347 12.36 19.81 -7.53
N THR A 348 12.22 20.93 -8.25
CA THR A 348 13.29 21.44 -9.14
C THR A 348 13.24 22.96 -9.29
N HIS A 349 14.42 23.55 -9.54
CA HIS A 349 14.58 24.95 -9.92
C HIS A 349 14.91 25.13 -11.40
N ASP A 350 14.99 24.06 -12.17
CA ASP A 350 15.25 24.10 -13.62
C ASP A 350 13.99 24.58 -14.36
N GLU A 351 14.04 25.83 -14.85
CA GLU A 351 12.92 26.48 -15.54
C GLU A 351 12.52 25.75 -16.83
N VAL A 352 13.46 25.09 -17.52
CA VAL A 352 13.16 24.31 -18.73
C VAL A 352 12.36 23.09 -18.38
N LEU A 353 12.78 22.34 -17.36
CA LEU A 353 12.07 21.16 -16.86
C LEU A 353 10.69 21.55 -16.30
N ILE A 354 10.58 22.67 -15.58
CA ILE A 354 9.30 23.17 -15.06
C ILE A 354 8.34 23.44 -16.22
N ALA A 355 8.75 24.22 -17.21
CA ALA A 355 7.91 24.59 -18.35
C ALA A 355 7.40 23.36 -19.12
N GLN A 356 8.28 22.37 -19.36
CA GLN A 356 7.93 21.13 -20.05
C GLN A 356 7.04 20.19 -19.23
N SER A 357 7.07 20.27 -17.89
CA SER A 357 6.32 19.39 -17.00
C SER A 357 4.88 19.84 -16.76
N ILE A 358 4.55 21.11 -16.96
CA ILE A 358 3.22 21.68 -16.65
C ILE A 358 2.10 20.96 -17.43
N ALA A 359 2.23 20.84 -18.75
CA ALA A 359 1.18 20.24 -19.58
C ALA A 359 1.01 18.74 -19.31
N PRO A 360 2.08 17.91 -19.27
CA PRO A 360 1.96 16.50 -18.85
C PRO A 360 1.34 16.31 -17.46
N ALA A 361 1.76 17.12 -16.47
CA ALA A 361 1.22 17.03 -15.12
C ALA A 361 -0.28 17.35 -15.09
N ARG A 362 -0.75 18.37 -15.81
CA ARG A 362 -2.18 18.65 -15.95
C ARG A 362 -2.95 17.50 -16.56
N ILE A 363 -2.42 16.87 -17.60
CA ILE A 363 -3.05 15.71 -18.23
C ILE A 363 -3.13 14.55 -17.24
N MET A 364 -2.02 14.20 -16.59
CA MET A 364 -1.98 13.11 -15.61
C MET A 364 -2.98 13.30 -14.47
N LEU A 365 -3.18 14.53 -14.03
CA LEU A 365 -3.99 14.87 -12.86
C LEU A 365 -5.47 15.19 -13.21
N CYS A 366 -5.83 15.33 -14.50
CA CYS A 366 -7.15 15.85 -14.90
C CYS A 366 -8.36 15.02 -14.39
N VAL A 367 -8.20 13.72 -14.18
CA VAL A 367 -9.27 12.80 -13.70
C VAL A 367 -9.03 12.33 -12.26
N MET A 368 -7.95 12.83 -11.60
CA MET A 368 -7.55 12.35 -10.27
C MET A 368 -8.64 12.45 -9.20
N PHE A 369 -9.55 13.45 -9.27
CA PHE A 369 -10.65 13.59 -8.34
C PHE A 369 -11.54 12.35 -8.25
N ALA A 370 -11.64 11.59 -9.34
CA ALA A 370 -12.51 10.43 -9.44
C ALA A 370 -11.85 9.10 -8.98
N ILE A 371 -10.51 9.06 -8.87
CA ILE A 371 -9.77 7.80 -8.55
C ILE A 371 -10.02 7.31 -7.13
N GLY A 372 -10.36 8.18 -6.19
CA GLY A 372 -10.77 7.79 -4.86
C GLY A 372 -11.91 6.75 -4.85
N PHE A 373 -12.82 6.84 -5.80
CA PHE A 373 -13.97 5.93 -5.90
C PHE A 373 -13.58 4.47 -6.24
N PRO A 374 -12.85 4.14 -7.32
CA PRO A 374 -12.43 2.77 -7.58
C PRO A 374 -11.48 2.21 -6.51
N MET A 375 -10.63 3.03 -5.91
CA MET A 375 -9.76 2.61 -4.79
C MET A 375 -10.60 2.13 -3.60
N ILE A 376 -11.56 2.92 -3.15
CA ILE A 376 -12.46 2.56 -2.04
C ILE A 376 -13.35 1.36 -2.42
N THR A 377 -13.82 1.28 -3.67
CA THR A 377 -14.67 0.19 -4.15
C THR A 377 -13.92 -1.15 -4.15
N GLY A 378 -12.67 -1.18 -4.60
CA GLY A 378 -11.82 -2.38 -4.54
C GLY A 378 -11.61 -2.84 -3.09
N ASN A 379 -11.27 -1.92 -2.18
CA ASN A 379 -11.10 -2.22 -0.76
C ASN A 379 -12.41 -2.65 -0.08
N PHE A 380 -13.56 -2.12 -0.50
CA PHE A 380 -14.87 -2.55 -0.02
C PHE A 380 -15.09 -4.05 -0.30
N TYR A 381 -14.82 -4.53 -1.52
CA TYR A 381 -14.96 -5.95 -1.84
C TYR A 381 -13.95 -6.82 -1.09
N THR A 382 -12.73 -6.33 -0.86
CA THR A 382 -11.75 -6.97 0.01
C THR A 382 -12.30 -7.10 1.45
N SER A 383 -12.91 -6.04 1.97
CA SER A 383 -13.45 -5.98 3.34
C SER A 383 -14.60 -6.97 3.59
N ILE A 384 -15.41 -7.25 2.58
CA ILE A 384 -16.53 -8.22 2.66
C ILE A 384 -16.16 -9.63 2.17
N GLY A 385 -14.86 -9.86 1.88
CA GLY A 385 -14.36 -11.17 1.47
C GLY A 385 -14.71 -11.61 0.05
N MET A 386 -15.16 -10.71 -0.82
CA MET A 386 -15.45 -11.00 -2.24
C MET A 386 -14.19 -10.92 -3.10
N ALA A 387 -13.26 -11.86 -2.91
CA ALA A 387 -11.93 -11.87 -3.52
C ALA A 387 -11.95 -11.67 -5.05
N SER A 388 -12.79 -12.41 -5.79
CA SER A 388 -12.83 -12.32 -7.26
C SER A 388 -13.15 -10.92 -7.78
N LYS A 389 -14.08 -10.20 -7.13
CA LYS A 389 -14.44 -8.84 -7.52
C LYS A 389 -13.35 -7.84 -7.12
N ALA A 390 -12.76 -8.04 -5.96
CA ALA A 390 -11.63 -7.22 -5.51
C ALA A 390 -10.45 -7.37 -6.47
N ILE A 391 -10.08 -8.59 -6.86
CA ILE A 391 -9.01 -8.87 -7.84
C ILE A 391 -9.35 -8.22 -9.19
N PHE A 392 -10.56 -8.46 -9.69
CA PHE A 392 -10.99 -7.87 -10.97
C PHE A 392 -10.83 -6.35 -10.99
N LEU A 393 -11.37 -5.64 -9.98
CA LEU A 393 -11.29 -4.18 -9.92
C LEU A 393 -9.85 -3.68 -9.72
N SER A 394 -9.04 -4.40 -8.94
CA SER A 394 -7.64 -4.04 -8.70
C SER A 394 -6.79 -4.14 -9.98
N LEU A 395 -7.01 -5.19 -10.79
CA LEU A 395 -6.25 -5.41 -12.00
C LEU A 395 -6.81 -4.64 -13.22
N THR A 396 -8.09 -4.32 -13.23
CA THR A 396 -8.75 -3.65 -14.35
C THR A 396 -8.05 -2.35 -14.72
N ARG A 397 -7.76 -1.49 -13.74
CA ARG A 397 -7.10 -0.21 -13.98
C ARG A 397 -5.70 -0.38 -14.55
N GLN A 398 -4.90 -1.23 -13.95
CA GLN A 398 -3.46 -1.30 -14.25
C GLN A 398 -3.14 -2.23 -15.40
N VAL A 399 -3.71 -3.43 -15.39
CA VAL A 399 -3.37 -4.47 -16.37
C VAL A 399 -4.29 -4.43 -17.59
N LEU A 400 -5.62 -4.32 -17.38
CA LEU A 400 -6.57 -4.39 -18.50
C LEU A 400 -6.68 -3.09 -19.28
N TYR A 401 -6.50 -1.93 -18.63
CA TYR A 401 -6.61 -0.64 -19.31
C TYR A 401 -5.26 0.04 -19.50
N LEU A 402 -4.50 0.29 -18.42
CA LEU A 402 -3.33 1.18 -18.49
C LEU A 402 -2.23 0.59 -19.37
N ILE A 403 -1.84 -0.68 -19.20
CA ILE A 403 -0.78 -1.29 -20.01
C ILE A 403 -1.10 -1.28 -21.50
N PRO A 404 -2.27 -1.76 -21.97
CA PRO A 404 -2.61 -1.68 -23.37
C PRO A 404 -2.65 -0.24 -23.91
N LEU A 405 -3.18 0.71 -23.14
CA LEU A 405 -3.23 2.12 -23.55
C LEU A 405 -1.84 2.74 -23.68
N ILE A 406 -0.92 2.47 -22.75
CA ILE A 406 0.47 2.94 -22.80
C ILE A 406 1.17 2.41 -24.05
N LEU A 407 0.85 1.20 -24.51
CA LEU A 407 1.46 0.60 -25.69
C LEU A 407 0.81 1.03 -27.00
N CYS A 408 -0.52 1.20 -27.02
CA CYS A 408 -1.27 1.45 -28.26
C CYS A 408 -1.48 2.94 -28.55
N LEU A 409 -1.73 3.78 -27.54
CA LEU A 409 -2.02 5.19 -27.79
C LEU A 409 -0.85 5.98 -28.43
N PRO A 410 0.42 5.77 -28.08
CA PRO A 410 1.52 6.42 -28.77
C PRO A 410 1.50 6.15 -30.29
N LEU A 411 1.20 4.91 -30.69
CA LEU A 411 1.11 4.53 -32.10
C LEU A 411 -0.07 5.21 -32.80
N LEU A 412 -1.21 5.32 -32.12
CA LEU A 412 -2.39 6.03 -32.63
C LEU A 412 -2.12 7.52 -32.80
N PHE A 413 -1.40 8.17 -31.84
CA PHE A 413 -1.03 9.58 -31.93
C PHE A 413 -0.06 9.82 -33.09
N GLU A 414 0.87 8.91 -33.31
CA GLU A 414 1.78 8.97 -34.48
C GLU A 414 1.02 8.89 -35.81
N LEU A 415 0.03 7.99 -35.90
CA LEU A 415 -0.81 7.84 -37.11
C LEU A 415 -1.63 9.08 -37.45
N ILE A 416 -2.06 9.85 -36.44
CA ILE A 416 -2.81 11.11 -36.64
C ILE A 416 -1.91 12.33 -36.75
N GLY A 417 -0.57 12.16 -36.84
CA GLY A 417 0.41 13.24 -36.99
C GLY A 417 0.72 14.02 -35.70
N CYS A 418 0.35 13.48 -34.53
CA CYS A 418 0.69 14.08 -33.23
C CYS A 418 1.93 13.41 -32.63
N ALA A 419 2.66 14.13 -31.77
CA ALA A 419 3.81 13.54 -31.08
C ALA A 419 3.38 12.37 -30.21
N PRO A 420 4.00 11.16 -30.35
CA PRO A 420 3.61 9.92 -29.65
C PRO A 420 3.65 10.05 -28.12
N ILE A 421 4.49 10.91 -27.56
CA ILE A 421 4.60 11.14 -26.13
C ILE A 421 3.27 11.57 -25.49
N TRP A 422 2.43 12.32 -26.22
CA TRP A 422 1.09 12.69 -25.74
C TRP A 422 0.18 11.49 -25.55
N GLY A 423 0.33 10.44 -26.39
CA GLY A 423 -0.35 9.16 -26.21
C GLY A 423 0.00 8.49 -24.87
N VAL A 424 1.28 8.57 -24.44
CA VAL A 424 1.70 8.03 -23.14
C VAL A 424 1.02 8.80 -22.00
N TRP A 425 1.00 10.13 -22.05
CA TRP A 425 0.38 10.95 -21.02
C TRP A 425 -1.14 10.75 -20.93
N TRP A 426 -1.83 10.66 -22.06
CA TRP A 426 -3.28 10.45 -22.11
C TRP A 426 -3.69 9.03 -21.73
N ALA A 427 -2.79 8.05 -21.78
CA ALA A 427 -3.08 6.68 -21.32
C ALA A 427 -3.52 6.62 -19.86
N LEU A 428 -2.93 7.46 -19.00
CA LEU A 428 -3.23 7.51 -17.56
C LEU A 428 -4.68 7.95 -17.30
N PRO A 429 -5.13 9.16 -17.69
CA PRO A 429 -6.49 9.61 -17.40
C PRO A 429 -7.57 8.80 -18.13
N ILE A 430 -7.30 8.25 -19.30
CA ILE A 430 -8.24 7.36 -20.00
C ILE A 430 -8.42 6.07 -19.21
N SER A 431 -7.33 5.43 -18.79
CA SER A 431 -7.40 4.23 -17.94
C SER A 431 -8.15 4.49 -16.64
N ASP A 432 -7.90 5.64 -16.00
CA ASP A 432 -8.55 6.05 -14.77
C ASP A 432 -10.07 6.23 -14.99
N SER A 433 -10.47 6.90 -16.06
CA SER A 433 -11.89 7.09 -16.43
C SER A 433 -12.59 5.76 -16.66
N LEU A 434 -11.99 4.84 -17.42
CA LEU A 434 -12.52 3.50 -17.65
C LEU A 434 -12.65 2.70 -16.36
N SER A 435 -11.66 2.83 -15.45
CA SER A 435 -11.71 2.18 -14.14
C SER A 435 -12.86 2.70 -13.28
N VAL A 436 -13.12 4.01 -13.27
CA VAL A 436 -14.25 4.63 -12.57
C VAL A 436 -15.57 4.10 -13.10
N ILE A 437 -15.74 4.05 -14.43
CA ILE A 437 -16.96 3.51 -15.08
C ILE A 437 -17.15 2.04 -14.69
N THR A 438 -16.09 1.23 -14.78
CA THR A 438 -16.16 -0.19 -14.44
C THR A 438 -16.52 -0.40 -12.97
N ALA A 439 -15.89 0.32 -12.07
CA ALA A 439 -16.22 0.25 -10.65
C ALA A 439 -17.66 0.68 -10.35
N ALA A 440 -18.16 1.71 -11.06
CA ALA A 440 -19.54 2.17 -10.92
C ALA A 440 -20.55 1.12 -11.40
N ILE A 441 -20.30 0.44 -12.52
CA ILE A 441 -21.16 -0.63 -13.04
C ILE A 441 -21.21 -1.79 -12.05
N VAL A 442 -20.04 -2.26 -11.57
CA VAL A 442 -19.95 -3.41 -10.67
C VAL A 442 -20.64 -3.11 -9.34
N ILE A 443 -20.34 -1.97 -8.71
CA ILE A 443 -20.91 -1.65 -7.41
C ILE A 443 -22.42 -1.36 -7.47
N ASN A 444 -22.91 -0.69 -8.52
CA ASN A 444 -24.34 -0.39 -8.67
C ASN A 444 -25.17 -1.68 -8.83
N ARG A 445 -24.65 -2.68 -9.56
CA ARG A 445 -25.28 -3.99 -9.70
C ARG A 445 -25.41 -4.69 -8.34
N ASP A 446 -24.36 -4.63 -7.51
CA ASP A 446 -24.35 -5.31 -6.23
C ASP A 446 -25.09 -4.54 -5.13
N MET A 447 -25.09 -3.21 -5.17
CA MET A 447 -25.86 -2.40 -4.22
C MET A 447 -27.37 -2.67 -4.32
N LYS A 448 -27.88 -3.01 -5.51
CA LYS A 448 -29.28 -3.48 -5.68
C LYS A 448 -29.51 -4.79 -4.93
N LYS A 449 -28.54 -5.73 -4.99
CA LYS A 449 -28.64 -7.03 -4.30
C LYS A 449 -28.47 -6.92 -2.78
N PHE A 450 -27.69 -5.95 -2.30
CA PHE A 450 -27.50 -5.74 -0.86
C PHE A 450 -28.72 -5.06 -0.21
N LYS A 451 -29.54 -4.33 -0.97
CA LYS A 451 -30.77 -3.71 -0.46
C LYS A 451 -31.95 -4.67 -0.37
N ASN A 452 -31.98 -5.67 -1.22
CA ASN A 452 -32.95 -6.78 -1.16
C ASN A 452 -32.40 -7.88 -0.22
#